data_edb798d021bd2da11069c815430efc67
#
_entry.id   edb798d021bd2da11069c815430efc67
#
_cell.length_a   1.000
_cell.length_b   1.000
_cell.length_c   1.000
_cell.angle_alpha   90.00
_cell.angle_beta   90.00
_cell.angle_gamma   90.00
#
_symmetry.space_group_name_H-M   'P 1'
#
loop_
_entity.id
_entity.type
_entity.pdbx_description
1 polymer ?
#
loop_
_entity_poly.entity_id
_entity_poly.type
_entity_poly.pdbx_seq_one_letter_code
_entity_poly.pdbx_strand_id
1 'polypeptide(L)'
;MTKEKFYEEERKLIEKAKGGDRKAMEDLMDRYEPLFRKLCAGETRMDWEDIRQDLAVSFLEGVRAFTPERGTYFPYYIRQRLYWEKVHLVERMMRRRSVEVQ
;
A
#
# COMPACT_ATOMS: atom_id res chain seq x y z
N MET A 1 -12.41 -21.52 2.44
CA MET A 1 -11.05 -21.26 2.92
C MET A 1 -11.12 -20.68 4.34
N THR A 2 -10.33 -21.20 5.26
CA THR A 2 -10.28 -20.68 6.62
C THR A 2 -9.43 -19.42 6.68
N LYS A 3 -9.64 -18.62 7.71
CA LYS A 3 -8.85 -17.41 7.96
C LYS A 3 -7.36 -17.76 8.09
N GLU A 4 -7.05 -18.82 8.81
CA GLU A 4 -5.67 -19.25 9.04
C GLU A 4 -4.97 -19.62 7.74
N LYS A 5 -5.66 -20.32 6.85
CA LYS A 5 -5.12 -20.70 5.56
C LYS A 5 -4.86 -19.48 4.67
N PHE A 6 -5.75 -18.50 4.70
CA PHE A 6 -5.59 -17.25 3.97
C PHE A 6 -4.33 -16.52 4.42
N TYR A 7 -4.13 -16.40 5.73
CA TYR A 7 -2.95 -15.70 6.27
C TYR A 7 -1.66 -16.46 5.99
N GLU A 8 -1.72 -17.77 6.01
CA GLU A 8 -0.56 -18.60 5.70
C GLU A 8 -0.11 -18.41 4.25
N GLU A 9 -1.06 -18.40 3.33
CA GLU A 9 -0.78 -18.15 1.91
C GLU A 9 -0.20 -16.76 1.70
N GLU A 10 -0.77 -15.77 2.39
CA GLU A 10 -0.27 -14.40 2.30
C GLU A 10 1.16 -14.29 2.82
N ARG A 11 1.46 -14.96 3.93
CA ARG A 11 2.82 -14.98 4.49
C ARG A 11 3.82 -15.54 3.47
N LYS A 12 3.45 -16.61 2.79
CA LYS A 12 4.31 -17.21 1.75
C LYS A 12 4.56 -16.23 0.61
N LEU A 13 3.52 -15.52 0.19
CA LEU A 13 3.66 -14.51 -0.85
C LEU A 13 4.59 -13.38 -0.41
N ILE A 14 4.46 -12.94 0.85
CA ILE A 14 5.32 -11.89 1.40
C ILE A 14 6.78 -12.33 1.38
N GLU A 15 7.06 -13.55 1.82
CA GLU A 15 8.43 -14.08 1.83
C GLU A 15 9.02 -14.13 0.43
N LYS A 16 8.26 -14.62 -0.55
CA LYS A 16 8.70 -14.68 -1.94
C LYS A 16 8.93 -13.29 -2.52
N ALA A 17 7.99 -12.37 -2.25
CA ALA A 17 8.08 -11.00 -2.75
C ALA A 17 9.30 -10.29 -2.17
N LYS A 18 9.60 -10.49 -0.89
CA LYS A 18 10.79 -9.94 -0.25
C LYS A 18 12.06 -10.50 -0.87
N GLY A 19 12.02 -11.73 -1.34
CA GLY A 19 13.14 -12.37 -2.03
C GLY A 19 13.31 -11.96 -3.48
N GLY A 20 12.44 -11.09 -3.99
CA GLY A 20 12.55 -10.57 -5.35
C GLY A 20 11.62 -11.23 -6.37
N ASP A 21 10.70 -12.08 -5.92
CA ASP A 21 9.73 -12.74 -6.82
C ASP A 21 8.69 -11.72 -7.27
N ARG A 22 8.78 -11.32 -8.54
CA ARG A 22 7.86 -10.32 -9.11
C ARG A 22 6.42 -10.80 -9.13
N LYS A 23 6.20 -12.07 -9.47
CA LYS A 23 4.87 -12.65 -9.54
C LYS A 23 4.19 -12.63 -8.16
N ALA A 24 4.94 -12.98 -7.12
CA ALA A 24 4.42 -12.95 -5.76
C ALA A 24 4.05 -11.53 -5.34
N MET A 25 4.85 -10.54 -5.74
CA MET A 25 4.54 -9.14 -5.43
C MET A 25 3.27 -8.69 -6.16
N GLU A 26 3.11 -9.07 -7.42
CA GLU A 26 1.90 -8.76 -8.19
C GLU A 26 0.66 -9.40 -7.56
N ASP A 27 0.78 -10.66 -7.13
CA ASP A 27 -0.31 -11.36 -6.48
C ASP A 27 -0.70 -10.70 -5.15
N LEU A 28 0.28 -10.25 -4.38
CA LEU A 28 0.01 -9.50 -3.16
C LEU A 28 -0.72 -8.20 -3.46
N MET A 29 -0.23 -7.46 -4.44
CA MET A 29 -0.85 -6.19 -4.82
C MET A 29 -2.29 -6.39 -5.26
N ASP A 30 -2.56 -7.44 -6.03
CA ASP A 30 -3.92 -7.77 -6.48
C ASP A 30 -4.86 -8.02 -5.28
N ARG A 31 -4.37 -8.65 -4.23
CA ARG A 31 -5.16 -8.88 -3.03
C ARG A 31 -5.59 -7.59 -2.35
N TYR A 32 -4.83 -6.53 -2.51
CA TYR A 32 -5.10 -5.24 -1.89
C TYR A 32 -5.70 -4.22 -2.85
N GLU A 33 -6.08 -4.65 -4.05
CA GLU A 33 -6.73 -3.76 -5.03
C GLU A 33 -7.97 -3.05 -4.47
N PRO A 34 -8.86 -3.72 -3.72
CA PRO A 34 -9.99 -3.01 -3.13
C PRO A 34 -9.58 -1.88 -2.19
N LEU A 35 -8.47 -2.05 -1.46
CA LEU A 35 -7.94 -1.00 -0.58
C LEU A 35 -7.43 0.18 -1.40
N PHE A 36 -6.70 -0.09 -2.49
CA PHE A 36 -6.23 0.97 -3.41
C PHE A 36 -7.41 1.78 -3.93
N ARG A 37 -8.46 1.11 -4.39
CA ARG A 37 -9.65 1.77 -4.91
C ARG A 37 -10.32 2.62 -3.84
N LYS A 38 -10.42 2.10 -2.63
CA LYS A 38 -11.05 2.81 -1.52
C LYS A 38 -10.27 4.08 -1.18
N LEU A 39 -8.95 3.99 -1.14
CA LEU A 39 -8.11 5.14 -0.81
C LEU A 39 -8.11 6.20 -1.91
N CYS A 40 -8.25 5.80 -3.17
CA CYS A 40 -8.31 6.73 -4.29
C CYS A 40 -9.70 7.34 -4.46
N ALA A 41 -10.75 6.60 -4.08
CA ALA A 41 -12.13 7.07 -4.23
C ALA A 41 -12.40 8.27 -3.31
N GLY A 42 -13.15 9.23 -3.82
CA GLY A 42 -13.49 10.41 -3.05
C GLY A 42 -12.43 11.48 -3.00
N GLU A 43 -11.22 11.20 -3.49
CA GLU A 43 -10.18 12.22 -3.57
C GLU A 43 -10.32 12.97 -4.90
N THR A 44 -10.72 14.23 -4.81
CA THR A 44 -10.98 15.05 -6.00
C THR A 44 -9.88 16.08 -6.28
N ARG A 45 -8.90 16.19 -5.37
CA ARG A 45 -7.83 17.18 -5.47
C ARG A 45 -6.64 16.71 -6.28
N MET A 46 -6.55 15.40 -6.53
CA MET A 46 -5.45 14.78 -7.26
C MET A 46 -5.96 13.80 -8.29
N ASP A 47 -5.14 13.57 -9.32
CA ASP A 47 -5.42 12.56 -10.31
C ASP A 47 -5.36 11.17 -9.65
N TRP A 48 -6.36 10.36 -9.94
CA TRP A 48 -6.48 9.01 -9.40
C TRP A 48 -5.24 8.16 -9.70
N GLU A 49 -4.72 8.27 -10.93
CA GLU A 49 -3.54 7.49 -11.32
C GLU A 49 -2.29 7.89 -10.56
N ASP A 50 -2.14 9.19 -10.28
CA ASP A 50 -0.99 9.68 -9.52
C ASP A 50 -1.01 9.16 -8.08
N ILE A 51 -2.19 9.17 -7.46
CA ILE A 51 -2.36 8.64 -6.10
C ILE A 51 -2.03 7.15 -6.10
N ARG A 52 -2.59 6.41 -7.04
CA ARG A 52 -2.39 4.97 -7.12
C ARG A 52 -0.92 4.61 -7.30
N GLN A 53 -0.21 5.35 -8.14
CA GLN A 53 1.21 5.12 -8.38
C GLN A 53 2.02 5.29 -7.11
N ASP A 54 1.77 6.36 -6.35
CA ASP A 54 2.45 6.59 -5.08
C ASP A 54 2.13 5.51 -4.05
N LEU A 55 0.87 5.10 -3.98
CA LEU A 55 0.45 4.05 -3.07
C LEU A 55 1.10 2.70 -3.44
N ALA A 56 1.25 2.43 -4.75
CA ALA A 56 1.91 1.21 -5.21
C ALA A 56 3.37 1.18 -4.78
N VAL A 57 4.08 2.28 -4.91
CA VAL A 57 5.48 2.37 -4.45
C VAL A 57 5.55 2.15 -2.94
N SER A 58 4.66 2.79 -2.18
CA SER A 58 4.61 2.62 -0.73
C SER A 58 4.29 1.19 -0.33
N PHE A 59 3.42 0.52 -1.09
CA PHE A 59 3.10 -0.89 -0.87
C PHE A 59 4.34 -1.76 -1.05
N LEU A 60 5.08 -1.58 -2.14
CA LEU A 60 6.31 -2.33 -2.41
C LEU A 60 7.33 -2.14 -1.29
N GLU A 61 7.54 -0.90 -0.87
CA GLU A 61 8.45 -0.58 0.23
C GLU A 61 7.97 -1.21 1.54
N GLY A 62 6.64 -1.17 1.77
CA GLY A 62 6.05 -1.75 2.95
C GLY A 62 6.24 -3.26 3.04
N VAL A 63 6.09 -3.97 1.92
CA VAL A 63 6.33 -5.41 1.88
C VAL A 63 7.80 -5.71 2.21
N ARG A 64 8.72 -4.96 1.61
CA ARG A 64 10.15 -5.16 1.85
C ARG A 64 10.55 -4.89 3.29
N ALA A 65 9.93 -3.91 3.91
CA ALA A 65 10.24 -3.53 5.29
C ALA A 65 9.53 -4.38 6.33
N PHE A 66 8.53 -5.16 5.94
CA PHE A 66 7.75 -5.94 6.87
C PHE A 66 8.56 -7.09 7.48
N THR A 67 8.49 -7.23 8.81
CA THR A 67 9.16 -8.31 9.54
C THR A 67 8.13 -9.12 10.31
N PRO A 68 7.75 -10.31 9.79
CA PRO A 68 6.72 -11.15 10.42
C PRO A 68 7.05 -11.53 11.86
N GLU A 69 8.35 -11.61 12.18
CA GLU A 69 8.86 -12.02 13.48
C GLU A 69 8.46 -11.08 14.61
N ARG A 70 8.06 -9.86 14.29
CA ARG A 70 7.65 -8.88 15.30
C ARG A 70 6.18 -9.03 15.73
N GLY A 71 5.50 -10.04 15.18
CA GLY A 71 4.11 -10.30 15.55
C GLY A 71 3.11 -9.31 14.97
N THR A 72 3.56 -8.42 14.10
CA THR A 72 2.68 -7.46 13.46
C THR A 72 1.84 -8.14 12.38
N TYR A 73 0.56 -7.84 12.39
CA TYR A 73 -0.40 -8.38 11.45
C TYR A 73 -0.32 -7.60 10.14
N PHE A 74 0.07 -8.25 9.04
CA PHE A 74 0.36 -7.58 7.80
C PHE A 74 -0.81 -6.73 7.26
N PRO A 75 -2.06 -7.22 7.19
CA PRO A 75 -3.16 -6.39 6.69
C PRO A 75 -3.34 -5.08 7.46
N TYR A 76 -3.19 -5.12 8.77
CA TYR A 76 -3.26 -3.91 9.60
C TYR A 76 -2.10 -2.97 9.27
N TYR A 77 -0.89 -3.52 9.23
CA TYR A 77 0.33 -2.76 8.97
C TYR A 77 0.27 -2.05 7.62
N ILE A 78 -0.10 -2.78 6.55
CA ILE A 78 -0.08 -2.21 5.21
C ILE A 78 -1.21 -1.19 5.01
N ARG A 79 -2.37 -1.43 5.66
CA ARG A 79 -3.49 -0.50 5.62
C ARG A 79 -3.12 0.84 6.25
N GLN A 80 -2.47 0.79 7.41
CA GLN A 80 -2.00 2.00 8.11
C GLN A 80 -0.97 2.73 7.27
N ARG A 81 -0.03 2.00 6.70
CA ARG A 81 1.03 2.58 5.90
C ARG A 81 0.47 3.32 4.68
N LEU A 82 -0.44 2.69 3.96
CA LEU A 82 -1.02 3.29 2.75
C LEU A 82 -1.93 4.48 3.09
N TYR A 83 -2.67 4.39 4.18
CA TYR A 83 -3.51 5.50 4.62
C TYR A 83 -2.66 6.74 4.92
N TRP A 84 -1.60 6.58 5.68
CA TRP A 84 -0.72 7.70 6.03
C TRP A 84 0.03 8.23 4.82
N GLU A 85 0.41 7.35 3.89
CA GLU A 85 1.04 7.79 2.65
C GLU A 85 0.10 8.69 1.85
N LYS A 86 -1.18 8.30 1.75
CA LYS A 86 -2.18 9.13 1.09
C LYS A 86 -2.32 10.51 1.78
N VAL A 87 -2.41 10.52 3.10
CA VAL A 87 -2.53 11.77 3.86
C VAL A 87 -1.33 12.67 3.57
N HIS A 88 -0.12 12.15 3.66
CA HIS A 88 1.09 12.92 3.42
C HIS A 88 1.18 13.43 1.98
N LEU A 89 0.78 12.60 1.03
CA LEU A 89 0.76 12.96 -0.39
C LEU A 89 -0.15 14.16 -0.64
N VAL A 90 -1.37 14.12 -0.09
CA VAL A 90 -2.33 15.20 -0.22
C VAL A 90 -1.79 16.48 0.44
N GLU A 91 -1.19 16.36 1.62
CA GLU A 91 -0.59 17.50 2.32
C GLU A 91 0.53 18.15 1.50
N ARG A 92 1.41 17.34 0.91
CA ARG A 92 2.49 17.85 0.06
C ARG A 92 1.93 18.60 -1.15
N MET A 93 0.89 18.06 -1.76
CA MET A 93 0.26 18.69 -2.91
C MET A 93 -0.39 20.03 -2.52
N MET A 94 -1.09 20.06 -1.39
CA MET A 94 -1.73 21.29 -0.92
C MET A 94 -0.72 22.37 -0.61
N ARG A 95 0.42 22.01 -0.01
CA ARG A 95 1.51 22.95 0.25
C ARG A 95 2.08 23.51 -1.06
N ARG A 96 2.28 22.67 -2.05
CA ARG A 96 2.81 23.06 -3.35
C ARG A 96 1.89 24.06 -4.04
N ARG A 97 0.58 23.79 -4.02
CA ARG A 97 -0.41 24.72 -4.58
C ARG A 97 -0.41 26.07 -3.85
N SER A 98 -0.27 26.05 -2.53
CA SER A 98 -0.22 27.27 -1.73
C SER A 98 0.96 28.15 -2.13
N VAL A 99 2.10 27.54 -2.40
CA VAL A 99 3.31 28.27 -2.84
C VAL A 99 3.15 28.79 -4.28
N GLU A 100 2.53 28.01 -5.16
CA GLU A 100 2.35 28.39 -6.57
C GLU A 100 1.38 29.55 -6.77
N VAL A 101 0.41 29.69 -5.88
CA VAL A 101 -0.60 30.76 -5.95
C VAL A 101 -0.02 32.11 -5.51
N GLN A 102 1.08 32.10 -4.80
CA GLN A 102 1.78 33.32 -4.40
C GLN A 102 2.72 33.78 -5.50
#